data_dfdbdb3da38a235f51ce8110c25d4f41
#
_entry.id   dfdbdb3da38a235f51ce8110c25d4f41
#
_cell.length_a   1.000
_cell.length_b   1.000
_cell.length_c   1.000
_cell.angle_alpha   90.00
_cell.angle_beta   90.00
_cell.angle_gamma   90.00
#
_symmetry.space_group_name_H-M   'P 1'
#
loop_
_entity.id
_entity.type
_entity.pdbx_description
1 polymer ?
#
loop_
_entity_poly.entity_id
_entity_poly.type
_entity_poly.pdbx_seq_one_letter_code
_entity_poly.pdbx_strand_id
1 'polypeptide(L)'
;MHNGTAPNGLGTALASIVKTPFGYAKEYFHRRPDPSYAPNFVSGEAKERAGALVEEMRREGIVLLPGYFKQPLLGKLQGALDRAVSGHPDKGNPNAFSNLNSLEADATFYDAALDDFLLEVIGGYYQKRFAVTTASAMRLLPAPSELRTGSFQWHHDTRGRQVHVMVLLSDVTTKGQRMTYLKRSHNTYYNYARSKDGGSRFEVDVVSNPSLKERITEVVGPAGTVAIFDSNGLHSGNRGEGEIRETLTLCYVSWRHFKKVRVKRKDIEALPPQKRQVMEFNPNLVWVD
;
A
#
# COMPACT_ATOMS: atom_id res chain seq x y z
N MET A 1 19.19 9.90 37.75
CA MET A 1 20.44 9.44 37.11
C MET A 1 20.18 8.06 36.56
N HIS A 2 19.83 7.96 35.29
CA HIS A 2 19.71 6.68 34.60
C HIS A 2 20.85 6.56 33.60
N ASN A 3 21.84 5.74 33.97
CA ASN A 3 22.93 5.34 33.09
C ASN A 3 22.38 4.33 32.05
N GLY A 4 21.96 4.82 30.90
CA GLY A 4 21.69 3.97 29.73
C GLY A 4 22.98 3.66 29.02
N THR A 5 23.52 2.47 29.22
CA THR A 5 24.62 1.91 28.42
C THR A 5 24.13 1.73 26.97
N ALA A 6 24.74 2.46 26.05
CA ALA A 6 24.53 2.27 24.61
C ALA A 6 24.92 0.84 24.22
N PRO A 7 24.05 0.07 23.56
CA PRO A 7 24.40 -1.27 23.11
C PRO A 7 25.43 -1.21 21.97
N ASN A 8 26.40 -2.07 22.05
CA ASN A 8 27.55 -2.25 21.16
C ASN A 8 27.24 -2.03 19.67
N GLY A 9 27.52 -0.82 19.18
CA GLY A 9 27.19 -0.38 17.83
C GLY A 9 27.99 -1.06 16.70
N LEU A 10 29.15 -1.65 16.99
CA LEU A 10 30.01 -2.24 15.95
C LEU A 10 29.48 -3.56 15.41
N GLY A 11 28.98 -4.45 16.27
CA GLY A 11 28.48 -5.76 15.85
C GLY A 11 27.21 -5.69 15.00
N THR A 12 26.31 -4.74 15.32
CA THR A 12 25.10 -4.48 14.53
C THR A 12 25.39 -3.74 13.21
N ALA A 13 26.38 -2.85 13.17
CA ALA A 13 26.82 -2.18 11.96
C ALA A 13 27.47 -3.16 10.97
N LEU A 14 28.39 -4.03 11.45
CA LEU A 14 29.03 -5.05 10.63
C LEU A 14 28.01 -6.09 10.10
N ALA A 15 27.07 -6.56 10.92
CA ALA A 15 26.01 -7.45 10.47
C ALA A 15 25.09 -6.80 9.41
N SER A 16 24.90 -5.49 9.44
CA SER A 16 24.12 -4.78 8.44
C SER A 16 24.88 -4.60 7.13
N ILE A 17 26.19 -4.34 7.20
CA ILE A 17 27.07 -4.21 6.03
C ILE A 17 27.19 -5.55 5.29
N VAL A 18 27.25 -6.67 5.98
CA VAL A 18 27.34 -8.01 5.36
C VAL A 18 26.00 -8.50 4.84
N LYS A 19 24.89 -8.26 5.55
CA LYS A 19 23.54 -8.68 5.11
C LYS A 19 22.94 -7.80 4.01
N THR A 20 23.35 -6.57 3.92
CA THR A 20 22.80 -5.61 2.95
C THR A 20 23.12 -6.01 1.50
N PRO A 21 24.37 -6.31 1.09
CA PRO A 21 24.67 -6.74 -0.28
C PRO A 21 23.93 -8.00 -0.71
N PHE A 22 23.80 -8.99 0.15
CA PHE A 22 23.03 -10.20 -0.13
C PHE A 22 21.53 -9.91 -0.24
N GLY A 23 20.99 -9.02 0.58
CA GLY A 23 19.63 -8.53 0.45
C GLY A 23 19.40 -7.83 -0.88
N TYR A 24 20.35 -6.99 -1.32
CA TYR A 24 20.33 -6.31 -2.61
C TYR A 24 20.37 -7.27 -3.78
N ALA A 25 21.34 -8.19 -3.81
CA ALA A 25 21.43 -9.17 -4.87
C ALA A 25 20.13 -9.98 -4.99
N LYS A 26 19.61 -10.46 -3.88
CA LYS A 26 18.36 -11.21 -3.82
C LYS A 26 17.17 -10.39 -4.35
N GLU A 27 17.05 -9.15 -3.93
CA GLU A 27 16.03 -8.22 -4.41
C GLU A 27 16.17 -7.93 -5.91
N TYR A 28 17.40 -7.68 -6.37
CA TYR A 28 17.70 -7.44 -7.76
C TYR A 28 17.27 -8.63 -8.63
N PHE A 29 17.60 -9.87 -8.24
CA PHE A 29 17.19 -11.05 -8.98
C PHE A 29 15.67 -11.23 -9.00
N HIS A 30 14.99 -10.93 -7.90
CA HIS A 30 13.54 -11.05 -7.84
C HIS A 30 12.78 -9.89 -8.51
N ARG A 31 13.45 -8.78 -8.78
CA ARG A 31 12.88 -7.68 -9.58
C ARG A 31 12.98 -7.91 -11.09
N ARG A 32 13.71 -8.94 -11.53
CA ARG A 32 13.78 -9.25 -12.96
C ARG A 32 12.40 -9.59 -13.50
N PRO A 33 12.07 -9.01 -14.65
CA PRO A 33 10.86 -9.39 -15.38
C PRO A 33 10.85 -10.88 -15.68
N ASP A 34 9.67 -11.47 -15.73
CA ASP A 34 9.45 -12.76 -16.35
C ASP A 34 9.10 -12.50 -17.82
N PRO A 35 9.98 -12.85 -18.78
CA PRO A 35 9.74 -12.57 -20.20
C PRO A 35 8.50 -13.28 -20.75
N SER A 36 8.03 -14.33 -20.08
CA SER A 36 6.82 -15.06 -20.46
C SER A 36 5.55 -14.42 -19.93
N TYR A 37 5.66 -13.47 -19.02
CA TYR A 37 4.52 -12.82 -18.41
C TYR A 37 4.15 -11.53 -19.12
N ALA A 38 2.95 -11.48 -19.63
CA ALA A 38 2.31 -10.26 -20.10
C ALA A 38 0.93 -10.14 -19.43
N PRO A 39 0.63 -9.05 -18.74
CA PRO A 39 -0.71 -8.84 -18.23
C PRO A 39 -1.67 -8.71 -19.42
N ASN A 40 -2.88 -9.22 -19.26
CA ASN A 40 -3.90 -9.17 -20.29
C ASN A 40 -5.31 -9.07 -19.66
N PHE A 41 -5.47 -8.12 -18.75
CA PHE A 41 -6.74 -7.84 -18.08
C PHE A 41 -7.60 -6.88 -18.90
N VAL A 42 -6.97 -6.00 -19.68
CA VAL A 42 -7.65 -5.05 -20.58
C VAL A 42 -7.00 -5.05 -21.97
N SER A 43 -7.68 -4.47 -22.95
CA SER A 43 -7.22 -4.35 -24.34
C SER A 43 -7.40 -2.95 -24.91
N GLY A 44 -6.88 -2.70 -26.11
CA GLY A 44 -7.05 -1.43 -26.81
C GLY A 44 -6.58 -0.22 -26.02
N GLU A 45 -7.32 0.87 -26.11
CA GLU A 45 -7.00 2.15 -25.47
C GLU A 45 -6.78 2.04 -23.94
N ALA A 46 -7.54 1.16 -23.27
CA ALA A 46 -7.35 0.93 -21.83
C ALA A 46 -5.96 0.35 -21.54
N LYS A 47 -5.43 -0.52 -22.39
CA LYS A 47 -4.09 -1.10 -22.24
C LYS A 47 -2.99 -0.05 -22.48
N GLU A 48 -3.15 0.80 -23.47
CA GLU A 48 -2.22 1.91 -23.74
C GLU A 48 -2.18 2.88 -22.55
N ARG A 49 -3.35 3.23 -22.03
CA ARG A 49 -3.45 4.07 -20.82
C ARG A 49 -2.82 3.42 -19.61
N ALA A 50 -3.01 2.12 -19.40
CA ALA A 50 -2.35 1.39 -18.32
C ALA A 50 -0.83 1.42 -18.49
N GLY A 51 -0.32 1.26 -19.71
CA GLY A 51 1.11 1.37 -20.03
C GLY A 51 1.69 2.74 -19.66
N ALA A 52 1.00 3.83 -19.96
CA ALA A 52 1.42 5.18 -19.58
C ALA A 52 1.52 5.35 -18.05
N LEU A 53 0.55 4.82 -17.31
CA LEU A 53 0.58 4.82 -15.84
C LEU A 53 1.72 3.97 -15.28
N VAL A 54 2.03 2.83 -15.90
CA VAL A 54 3.18 2.00 -15.51
C VAL A 54 4.49 2.77 -15.63
N GLU A 55 4.70 3.52 -16.72
CA GLU A 55 5.90 4.34 -16.90
C GLU A 55 5.94 5.50 -15.89
N GLU A 56 4.81 6.10 -15.57
CA GLU A 56 4.73 7.10 -14.51
C GLU A 56 5.06 6.49 -13.14
N MET A 57 4.52 5.32 -12.80
CA MET A 57 4.87 4.61 -11.57
C MET A 57 6.35 4.25 -11.49
N ARG A 58 6.97 3.83 -12.60
CA ARG A 58 8.41 3.55 -12.64
C ARG A 58 9.24 4.79 -12.38
N ARG A 59 8.80 5.92 -12.87
CA ARG A 59 9.50 7.22 -12.72
C ARG A 59 9.25 7.84 -11.34
N GLU A 60 7.98 7.93 -10.93
CA GLU A 60 7.59 8.71 -9.74
C GLU A 60 7.34 7.86 -8.49
N GLY A 61 7.03 6.59 -8.65
CA GLY A 61 6.68 5.65 -7.56
C GLY A 61 5.21 5.70 -7.13
N ILE A 62 4.45 6.65 -7.65
CA ILE A 62 3.03 6.84 -7.36
C ILE A 62 2.30 7.41 -8.57
N VAL A 63 1.06 6.98 -8.76
CA VAL A 63 0.09 7.57 -9.69
C VAL A 63 -1.24 7.79 -8.98
N LEU A 64 -1.96 8.84 -9.38
CA LEU A 64 -3.27 9.19 -8.85
C LEU A 64 -4.31 9.14 -9.96
N LEU A 65 -5.45 8.54 -9.65
CA LEU A 65 -6.62 8.43 -10.53
C LEU A 65 -7.82 9.11 -9.84
N PRO A 66 -8.01 10.42 -9.98
CA PRO A 66 -9.07 11.13 -9.31
C PRO A 66 -10.46 10.62 -9.74
N GLY A 67 -11.33 10.31 -8.76
CA GLY A 67 -12.70 9.85 -9.00
C GLY A 67 -12.79 8.62 -9.90
N TYR A 68 -11.84 7.70 -9.80
CA TYR A 68 -11.77 6.49 -10.62
C TYR A 68 -12.99 5.59 -10.41
N PHE A 69 -13.26 5.21 -9.17
CA PHE A 69 -14.49 4.47 -8.84
C PHE A 69 -15.67 5.45 -8.75
N LYS A 70 -16.69 5.15 -9.53
CA LYS A 70 -17.92 5.95 -9.62
C LYS A 70 -19.12 5.16 -9.12
N GLN A 71 -20.25 5.84 -8.98
CA GLN A 71 -21.52 5.17 -8.71
C GLN A 71 -21.88 4.21 -9.87
N PRO A 72 -22.51 3.05 -9.59
CA PRO A 72 -22.99 2.62 -8.26
C PRO A 72 -21.93 1.87 -7.41
N LEU A 73 -20.75 1.52 -7.97
CA LEU A 73 -19.74 0.72 -7.26
C LEU A 73 -19.19 1.47 -6.04
N LEU A 74 -18.94 2.76 -6.16
CA LEU A 74 -18.47 3.56 -5.02
C LEU A 74 -19.42 3.47 -3.82
N GLY A 75 -20.72 3.61 -4.03
CA GLY A 75 -21.71 3.48 -2.95
C GLY A 75 -21.75 2.07 -2.34
N LYS A 76 -21.54 1.02 -3.15
CA LYS A 76 -21.42 -0.35 -2.63
C LYS A 76 -20.19 -0.52 -1.76
N LEU A 77 -19.03 0.03 -2.17
CA LEU A 77 -17.78 -0.02 -1.40
C LEU A 77 -17.89 0.75 -0.08
N GLN A 78 -18.56 1.91 -0.08
CA GLN A 78 -18.83 2.68 1.14
C GLN A 78 -19.70 1.87 2.12
N GLY A 79 -20.79 1.28 1.65
CA GLY A 79 -21.63 0.42 2.47
C GLY A 79 -20.91 -0.85 2.98
N ALA A 80 -20.01 -1.42 2.16
CA ALA A 80 -19.18 -2.55 2.58
C ALA A 80 -18.17 -2.14 3.66
N LEU A 81 -17.59 -0.94 3.56
CA LEU A 81 -16.71 -0.39 4.59
C LEU A 81 -17.47 -0.23 5.92
N ASP A 82 -18.65 0.37 5.90
CA ASP A 82 -19.48 0.54 7.10
C ASP A 82 -19.69 -0.79 7.83
N ARG A 83 -20.04 -1.85 7.09
CA ARG A 83 -20.21 -3.19 7.67
C ARG A 83 -18.91 -3.78 8.20
N ALA A 84 -17.82 -3.62 7.46
CA ALA A 84 -16.54 -4.23 7.79
C ALA A 84 -15.87 -3.60 9.02
N VAL A 85 -16.04 -2.30 9.25
CA VAL A 85 -15.40 -1.60 10.38
C VAL A 85 -16.29 -1.44 11.60
N SER A 86 -17.59 -1.72 11.47
CA SER A 86 -18.53 -1.63 12.60
C SER A 86 -18.11 -2.55 13.75
N GLY A 87 -17.91 -1.98 14.93
CA GLY A 87 -17.49 -2.72 16.11
C GLY A 87 -16.02 -3.21 16.11
N HIS A 88 -15.18 -2.74 15.17
CA HIS A 88 -13.79 -3.14 15.05
C HIS A 88 -12.83 -1.97 15.32
N PRO A 89 -12.68 -1.50 16.59
CA PRO A 89 -11.70 -0.47 16.91
C PRO A 89 -10.29 -0.98 16.61
N ASP A 90 -9.46 -0.11 16.05
CA ASP A 90 -8.07 -0.44 15.77
C ASP A 90 -7.25 -0.51 17.07
N LYS A 91 -6.55 -1.62 17.28
CA LYS A 91 -5.80 -1.86 18.51
C LYS A 91 -4.58 -0.95 18.67
N GLY A 92 -4.04 -0.45 17.56
CA GLY A 92 -2.86 0.41 17.55
C GLY A 92 -3.17 1.90 17.45
N ASN A 93 -4.42 2.25 17.15
CA ASN A 93 -4.83 3.64 16.95
C ASN A 93 -6.24 3.87 17.49
N PRO A 94 -6.39 4.52 18.66
CA PRO A 94 -7.69 4.75 19.29
C PRO A 94 -8.64 5.64 18.45
N ASN A 95 -8.10 6.35 17.46
CA ASN A 95 -8.88 7.17 16.54
C ASN A 95 -9.13 6.45 15.19
N ALA A 96 -9.15 5.12 15.19
CA ALA A 96 -9.40 4.35 13.99
C ALA A 96 -10.30 3.14 14.24
N PHE A 97 -11.03 2.77 13.20
CA PHE A 97 -11.70 1.48 13.07
C PHE A 97 -11.11 0.79 11.84
N SER A 98 -10.71 -0.47 11.97
CA SER A 98 -10.08 -1.17 10.86
C SER A 98 -10.48 -2.64 10.80
N ASN A 99 -10.56 -3.16 9.58
CA ASN A 99 -10.68 -4.58 9.29
C ASN A 99 -9.60 -5.01 8.30
N LEU A 100 -8.63 -5.78 8.78
CA LEU A 100 -7.52 -6.28 7.97
C LEU A 100 -7.88 -7.51 7.12
N ASN A 101 -9.09 -8.07 7.30
CA ASN A 101 -9.62 -9.20 6.54
C ASN A 101 -10.87 -8.77 5.73
N SER A 102 -10.79 -7.64 5.07
CA SER A 102 -11.95 -7.04 4.40
C SER A 102 -12.55 -7.95 3.33
N LEU A 103 -11.75 -8.74 2.61
CA LEU A 103 -12.24 -9.70 1.60
C LEU A 103 -13.09 -10.83 2.21
N GLU A 104 -12.82 -11.22 3.46
CA GLU A 104 -13.69 -12.17 4.19
C GLU A 104 -14.98 -11.51 4.65
N ALA A 105 -14.87 -10.23 5.06
CA ALA A 105 -15.99 -9.50 5.64
C ALA A 105 -17.08 -9.20 4.60
N ASP A 106 -16.68 -8.77 3.38
CA ASP A 106 -17.64 -8.38 2.35
C ASP A 106 -17.09 -8.64 0.94
N ALA A 107 -17.85 -9.40 0.14
CA ALA A 107 -17.47 -9.77 -1.22
C ALA A 107 -17.36 -8.55 -2.18
N THR A 108 -18.00 -7.43 -1.86
CA THR A 108 -17.91 -6.21 -2.68
C THR A 108 -16.47 -5.70 -2.82
N PHE A 109 -15.61 -5.99 -1.85
CA PHE A 109 -14.21 -5.58 -1.93
C PHE A 109 -13.41 -6.29 -3.02
N TYR A 110 -13.87 -7.44 -3.53
CA TYR A 110 -13.26 -8.08 -4.69
C TYR A 110 -13.42 -7.24 -5.96
N ASP A 111 -14.51 -6.46 -6.10
CA ASP A 111 -14.71 -5.60 -7.25
C ASP A 111 -13.60 -4.55 -7.38
N ALA A 112 -13.10 -4.04 -6.25
CA ALA A 112 -11.97 -3.11 -6.24
C ALA A 112 -10.62 -3.84 -6.27
N ALA A 113 -10.47 -4.96 -5.54
CA ALA A 113 -9.22 -5.71 -5.45
C ALA A 113 -8.85 -6.41 -6.77
N LEU A 114 -9.85 -6.71 -7.60
CA LEU A 114 -9.68 -7.43 -8.86
C LEU A 114 -10.24 -6.60 -10.04
N ASP A 115 -10.17 -5.29 -9.94
CA ASP A 115 -10.47 -4.39 -11.06
C ASP A 115 -9.49 -4.61 -12.21
N ASP A 116 -9.98 -4.86 -13.41
CA ASP A 116 -9.17 -5.26 -14.55
C ASP A 116 -8.12 -4.21 -14.92
N PHE A 117 -8.48 -2.94 -14.89
CA PHE A 117 -7.54 -1.87 -15.24
C PHE A 117 -6.44 -1.71 -14.19
N LEU A 118 -6.78 -1.79 -12.91
CA LEU A 118 -5.79 -1.73 -11.83
C LEU A 118 -4.86 -2.95 -11.88
N LEU A 119 -5.38 -4.15 -12.15
CA LEU A 119 -4.58 -5.36 -12.32
C LEU A 119 -3.64 -5.26 -13.52
N GLU A 120 -4.06 -4.65 -14.63
CA GLU A 120 -3.19 -4.40 -15.79
C GLU A 120 -2.01 -3.49 -15.42
N VAL A 121 -2.28 -2.37 -14.71
CA VAL A 121 -1.22 -1.46 -14.24
C VAL A 121 -0.25 -2.18 -13.29
N ILE A 122 -0.78 -2.93 -12.32
CA ILE A 122 0.05 -3.66 -11.34
C ILE A 122 0.89 -4.75 -12.04
N GLY A 123 0.26 -5.51 -12.95
CA GLY A 123 0.95 -6.54 -13.71
C GLY A 123 2.04 -5.97 -14.62
N GLY A 124 1.77 -4.86 -15.29
CA GLY A 124 2.74 -4.13 -16.09
C GLY A 124 3.90 -3.56 -15.27
N TYR A 125 3.64 -3.09 -14.05
CA TYR A 125 4.68 -2.62 -13.14
C TYR A 125 5.58 -3.75 -12.65
N TYR A 126 5.00 -4.89 -12.23
CA TYR A 126 5.76 -6.05 -11.79
C TYR A 126 6.45 -6.82 -12.91
N GLN A 127 5.83 -6.89 -14.08
CA GLN A 127 6.24 -7.74 -15.21
C GLN A 127 6.41 -9.22 -14.81
N LYS A 128 5.58 -9.71 -13.92
CA LYS A 128 5.51 -11.10 -13.45
C LYS A 128 4.22 -11.35 -12.67
N ARG A 129 3.95 -12.61 -12.36
CA ARG A 129 2.80 -12.99 -11.53
C ARG A 129 2.86 -12.27 -10.18
N PHE A 130 1.70 -11.92 -9.69
CA PHE A 130 1.51 -11.24 -8.41
C PHE A 130 0.20 -11.70 -7.76
N ALA A 131 0.05 -11.40 -6.48
CA ALA A 131 -1.15 -11.73 -5.73
C ALA A 131 -1.56 -10.59 -4.80
N VAL A 132 -2.84 -10.57 -4.45
CA VAL A 132 -3.33 -9.82 -3.31
C VAL A 132 -2.78 -10.43 -2.02
N THR A 133 -2.21 -9.62 -1.14
CA THR A 133 -1.65 -10.07 0.14
C THR A 133 -2.30 -9.39 1.35
N THR A 134 -3.02 -8.30 1.15
CA THR A 134 -3.81 -7.63 2.19
C THR A 134 -4.92 -6.83 1.54
N ALA A 135 -6.08 -6.83 2.18
CA ALA A 135 -7.16 -5.89 1.92
C ALA A 135 -7.63 -5.34 3.27
N SER A 136 -7.49 -4.05 3.47
CA SER A 136 -7.80 -3.38 4.73
C SER A 136 -8.78 -2.24 4.51
N ALA A 137 -9.97 -2.36 5.05
CA ALA A 137 -10.92 -1.27 5.18
C ALA A 137 -10.62 -0.49 6.46
N MET A 138 -10.58 0.83 6.39
CA MET A 138 -10.22 1.67 7.51
C MET A 138 -11.05 2.96 7.53
N ARG A 139 -11.51 3.32 8.73
CA ARG A 139 -12.09 4.63 9.05
C ARG A 139 -11.20 5.31 10.08
N LEU A 140 -10.64 6.45 9.73
CA LEU A 140 -9.85 7.29 10.63
C LEU A 140 -10.69 8.47 11.09
N LEU A 141 -10.83 8.59 12.41
CA LEU A 141 -11.49 9.73 13.04
C LEU A 141 -10.53 10.91 13.12
N PRO A 142 -11.04 12.15 13.16
CA PRO A 142 -10.22 13.33 13.40
C PRO A 142 -9.31 13.15 14.62
N ALA A 143 -8.08 13.63 14.50
CA ALA A 143 -7.10 13.53 15.58
C ALA A 143 -6.11 14.71 15.50
N PRO A 144 -5.60 15.19 16.65
CA PRO A 144 -4.62 16.26 16.71
C PRO A 144 -3.41 15.99 15.81
N SER A 145 -2.94 17.03 15.12
CA SER A 145 -1.84 16.94 14.13
C SER A 145 -0.50 16.55 14.75
N GLU A 146 -0.33 16.82 16.06
CA GLU A 146 0.88 16.50 16.82
C GLU A 146 1.05 15.01 17.10
N LEU A 147 -0.01 14.23 17.00
CA LEU A 147 0.01 12.78 17.22
C LEU A 147 0.65 12.04 16.05
N ARG A 148 1.96 12.22 15.87
CA ARG A 148 2.73 11.58 14.81
C ARG A 148 3.49 10.36 15.33
N THR A 149 2.85 9.20 15.26
CA THR A 149 3.44 7.92 15.66
C THR A 149 3.24 6.86 14.57
N GLY A 150 4.12 5.91 14.48
CA GLY A 150 4.02 4.81 13.52
C GLY A 150 3.90 5.28 12.07
N SER A 151 2.86 4.88 11.36
CA SER A 151 2.61 5.23 9.96
C SER A 151 2.29 6.70 9.70
N PHE A 152 2.16 7.52 10.74
CA PHE A 152 2.02 8.98 10.63
C PHE A 152 3.36 9.73 10.59
N GLN A 153 4.46 9.00 10.65
CA GLN A 153 5.80 9.50 10.38
C GLN A 153 6.24 9.06 8.98
N TRP A 154 7.23 9.75 8.40
CA TRP A 154 7.83 9.32 7.15
C TRP A 154 8.49 7.96 7.31
N HIS A 155 8.05 7.00 6.53
CA HIS A 155 8.55 5.63 6.55
C HIS A 155 8.46 5.02 5.14
N HIS A 156 9.10 3.90 4.97
CA HIS A 156 8.82 2.96 3.90
C HIS A 156 8.42 1.63 4.54
N ASP A 157 7.69 0.83 3.81
CA ASP A 157 7.27 -0.48 4.30
C ASP A 157 8.43 -1.50 4.26
N THR A 158 8.14 -2.72 3.99
CA THR A 158 9.13 -3.79 3.95
C THR A 158 10.00 -3.74 2.70
N ARG A 159 11.19 -4.36 2.77
CA ARG A 159 12.06 -4.55 1.61
C ARG A 159 11.33 -5.27 0.48
N GLY A 160 11.55 -4.79 -0.72
CA GLY A 160 10.95 -5.34 -1.92
C GLY A 160 9.75 -4.54 -2.37
N ARG A 161 9.43 -4.70 -3.64
CA ARG A 161 8.29 -4.00 -4.22
C ARG A 161 7.00 -4.56 -3.67
N GLN A 162 6.28 -3.71 -2.96
CA GLN A 162 4.88 -3.91 -2.62
C GLN A 162 4.09 -2.78 -3.26
N VAL A 163 3.19 -3.11 -4.15
CA VAL A 163 2.27 -2.12 -4.73
C VAL A 163 1.04 -2.04 -3.86
N HIS A 164 0.77 -0.85 -3.38
CA HIS A 164 -0.47 -0.54 -2.69
C HIS A 164 -1.42 0.19 -3.63
N VAL A 165 -2.67 -0.17 -3.54
CA VAL A 165 -3.80 0.56 -4.13
C VAL A 165 -4.64 1.09 -2.97
N MET A 166 -4.63 2.39 -2.78
CA MET A 166 -5.48 3.06 -1.79
C MET A 166 -6.66 3.71 -2.50
N VAL A 167 -7.85 3.26 -2.15
CA VAL A 167 -9.12 3.84 -2.62
C VAL A 167 -9.63 4.77 -1.54
N LEU A 168 -9.84 6.03 -1.86
CA LEU A 168 -10.53 6.98 -0.99
C LEU A 168 -12.03 6.69 -1.07
N LEU A 169 -12.65 6.33 0.04
CA LEU A 169 -14.09 6.08 0.14
C LEU A 169 -14.85 7.28 0.72
N SER A 170 -14.13 8.28 1.20
CA SER A 170 -14.63 9.63 1.52
C SER A 170 -13.84 10.66 0.73
N ASP A 171 -14.35 11.88 0.65
CA ASP A 171 -13.58 13.02 0.18
C ASP A 171 -12.40 13.27 1.13
N VAL A 172 -11.22 13.55 0.58
CA VAL A 172 -10.02 13.87 1.35
C VAL A 172 -9.44 15.18 0.83
N THR A 173 -9.32 16.15 1.71
CA THR A 173 -8.74 17.46 1.39
C THR A 173 -7.35 17.64 2.00
N THR A 174 -6.68 18.74 1.66
CA THR A 174 -5.40 19.12 2.26
C THR A 174 -5.51 19.46 3.75
N LYS A 175 -6.72 19.71 4.26
CA LYS A 175 -7.00 19.98 5.68
C LYS A 175 -7.29 18.72 6.48
N GLY A 176 -7.67 17.63 5.78
CA GLY A 176 -8.02 16.36 6.38
C GLY A 176 -6.83 15.43 6.61
N GLN A 177 -7.14 14.23 7.05
CA GLN A 177 -6.16 13.17 7.25
C GLN A 177 -5.77 12.58 5.90
N ARG A 178 -4.69 13.03 5.31
CA ARG A 178 -4.21 12.58 4.01
C ARG A 178 -2.93 11.77 4.11
N MET A 179 -2.64 10.99 3.10
CA MET A 179 -1.33 10.39 2.91
C MET A 179 -0.46 11.35 2.06
N THR A 180 0.80 11.44 2.40
CA THR A 180 1.83 12.09 1.58
C THR A 180 2.84 11.06 1.11
N TYR A 181 3.39 11.27 -0.08
CA TYR A 181 4.37 10.40 -0.70
C TYR A 181 5.53 11.23 -1.28
N LEU A 182 6.75 10.80 -1.03
CA LEU A 182 7.93 11.41 -1.61
C LEU A 182 8.23 10.75 -2.96
N LYS A 183 7.90 11.42 -4.06
CA LYS A 183 8.15 10.94 -5.41
C LYS A 183 9.61 10.56 -5.62
N ARG A 184 9.89 9.56 -6.45
CA ARG A 184 11.24 9.09 -6.82
C ARG A 184 12.06 8.52 -5.66
N SER A 185 11.40 8.16 -4.55
CA SER A 185 12.07 7.56 -3.39
C SER A 185 11.98 6.02 -3.37
N HIS A 186 11.12 5.42 -4.18
CA HIS A 186 10.86 3.97 -4.21
C HIS A 186 12.02 3.13 -4.75
N ASN A 187 12.90 3.71 -5.56
CA ASN A 187 14.09 3.04 -6.08
C ASN A 187 15.31 3.22 -5.17
N THR A 188 15.16 3.92 -4.05
CA THR A 188 16.22 4.10 -3.07
C THR A 188 16.31 2.90 -2.15
N TYR A 189 17.51 2.55 -1.79
CA TYR A 189 17.77 1.48 -0.85
C TYR A 189 17.97 2.05 0.54
N TYR A 190 17.06 1.72 1.44
CA TYR A 190 17.11 2.21 2.81
C TYR A 190 17.86 1.22 3.71
N ASN A 191 18.73 1.73 4.58
CA ASN A 191 19.44 0.90 5.55
C ASN A 191 18.53 0.52 6.71
N TYR A 192 17.99 -0.69 6.66
CA TYR A 192 17.08 -1.21 7.68
C TYR A 192 17.74 -1.49 9.05
N ALA A 193 19.07 -1.52 9.15
CA ALA A 193 19.73 -1.74 10.43
C ALA A 193 19.46 -0.64 11.47
N ARG A 194 19.01 0.51 11.01
CA ARG A 194 18.65 1.63 11.86
C ARG A 194 17.20 1.63 12.35
N SER A 195 16.33 0.72 11.89
CA SER A 195 14.90 0.74 12.21
C SER A 195 14.50 -0.22 13.32
N LYS A 196 15.17 -0.18 14.48
CA LYS A 196 14.77 -1.02 15.63
C LYS A 196 13.43 -0.61 16.25
N ASP A 197 12.98 0.61 16.05
CA ASP A 197 11.90 1.19 16.85
C ASP A 197 10.61 1.42 16.04
N GLY A 198 10.47 0.85 14.82
CA GLY A 198 9.27 1.05 13.98
C GLY A 198 8.95 2.53 13.65
N GLY A 199 9.71 3.45 14.22
CA GLY A 199 9.58 4.87 14.05
C GLY A 199 10.35 5.39 12.85
N SER A 200 9.79 6.35 12.16
CA SER A 200 10.37 6.99 11.01
C SER A 200 11.65 7.73 11.36
N ARG A 201 12.73 7.37 10.70
CA ARG A 201 14.00 8.08 10.79
C ARG A 201 14.20 9.07 9.67
N PHE A 202 13.25 9.08 8.78
CA PHE A 202 13.26 9.94 7.59
C PHE A 202 12.54 11.25 7.83
N GLU A 203 11.91 11.41 8.97
CA GLU A 203 11.12 12.60 9.31
C GLU A 203 11.95 13.88 9.19
N VAL A 204 13.12 13.90 9.81
CA VAL A 204 14.00 15.08 9.79
C VAL A 204 14.54 15.33 8.39
N ASP A 205 14.98 14.29 7.70
CA ASP A 205 15.58 14.42 6.39
C ASP A 205 14.60 14.97 5.35
N VAL A 206 13.35 14.47 5.36
CA VAL A 206 12.33 14.90 4.40
C VAL A 206 11.81 16.30 4.73
N VAL A 207 11.56 16.58 6.01
CA VAL A 207 10.96 17.87 6.42
C VAL A 207 11.97 19.02 6.35
N SER A 208 13.23 18.77 6.67
CA SER A 208 14.27 19.81 6.70
C SER A 208 14.90 20.14 5.35
N ASN A 209 14.74 19.25 4.35
CA ASN A 209 15.37 19.43 3.03
C ASN A 209 14.41 20.10 2.02
N PRO A 210 14.61 21.37 1.63
CA PRO A 210 13.73 22.06 0.69
C PRO A 210 13.58 21.33 -0.65
N SER A 211 14.66 20.72 -1.18
CA SER A 211 14.62 20.02 -2.48
C SER A 211 13.77 18.74 -2.43
N LEU A 212 13.58 18.15 -1.26
CA LEU A 212 12.67 17.01 -1.09
C LEU A 212 11.21 17.45 -0.96
N LYS A 213 10.96 18.64 -0.41
CA LYS A 213 9.59 19.16 -0.28
C LYS A 213 8.89 19.32 -1.61
N GLU A 214 9.58 19.74 -2.66
CA GLU A 214 9.03 19.88 -4.01
C GLU A 214 8.60 18.53 -4.62
N ARG A 215 9.12 17.44 -4.10
CA ARG A 215 8.80 16.08 -4.53
C ARG A 215 7.67 15.44 -3.75
N ILE A 216 7.18 16.10 -2.72
CA ILE A 216 6.07 15.58 -1.93
C ILE A 216 4.78 15.73 -2.73
N THR A 217 4.03 14.66 -2.84
CA THR A 217 2.67 14.66 -3.36
C THR A 217 1.70 14.22 -2.27
N GLU A 218 0.52 14.80 -2.26
CA GLU A 218 -0.54 14.48 -1.31
C GLU A 218 -1.61 13.63 -2.01
N VAL A 219 -2.08 12.60 -1.32
CA VAL A 219 -3.20 11.78 -1.79
C VAL A 219 -4.48 12.43 -1.30
N VAL A 220 -5.02 13.29 -2.13
CA VAL A 220 -6.27 14.04 -1.93
C VAL A 220 -7.18 13.89 -3.14
N GLY A 221 -8.46 14.10 -2.95
CA GLY A 221 -9.45 14.05 -4.03
C GLY A 221 -10.83 13.65 -3.54
N PRO A 222 -11.80 13.62 -4.45
CA PRO A 222 -13.14 13.14 -4.14
C PRO A 222 -13.15 11.65 -3.83
N ALA A 223 -14.19 11.19 -3.16
CA ALA A 223 -14.46 9.77 -2.98
C ALA A 223 -14.40 9.03 -4.33
N GLY A 224 -13.86 7.82 -4.33
CA GLY A 224 -13.55 7.05 -5.54
C GLY A 224 -12.16 7.32 -6.12
N THR A 225 -11.40 8.30 -5.61
CA THR A 225 -10.00 8.51 -6.02
C THR A 225 -9.15 7.29 -5.63
N VAL A 226 -8.28 6.89 -6.55
CA VAL A 226 -7.34 5.78 -6.35
C VAL A 226 -5.91 6.29 -6.42
N ALA A 227 -5.10 5.91 -5.42
CA ALA A 227 -3.66 6.06 -5.45
C ALA A 227 -3.01 4.68 -5.61
N ILE A 228 -2.19 4.49 -6.65
CA ILE A 228 -1.37 3.29 -6.83
C ILE A 228 0.07 3.68 -6.54
N PHE A 229 0.72 3.03 -5.58
CA PHE A 229 2.09 3.40 -5.19
C PHE A 229 2.94 2.21 -4.77
N ASP A 230 4.25 2.31 -5.01
CA ASP A 230 5.25 1.38 -4.48
C ASP A 230 5.59 1.80 -3.05
N SER A 231 5.22 0.98 -2.07
CA SER A 231 5.40 1.30 -0.65
C SER A 231 6.86 1.19 -0.16
N ASN A 232 7.81 0.84 -1.04
CA ASN A 232 9.22 1.06 -0.77
C ASN A 232 9.60 2.55 -0.83
N GLY A 233 8.79 3.39 -1.49
CA GLY A 233 8.92 4.83 -1.44
C GLY A 233 8.54 5.39 -0.07
N LEU A 234 9.19 6.49 0.31
CA LEU A 234 8.89 7.17 1.56
C LEU A 234 7.48 7.77 1.51
N HIS A 235 6.70 7.44 2.52
CA HIS A 235 5.33 7.95 2.66
C HIS A 235 4.98 8.17 4.13
N SER A 236 3.93 8.94 4.37
CA SER A 236 3.46 9.28 5.71
C SER A 236 1.96 9.54 5.70
N GLY A 237 1.26 9.06 6.70
CA GLY A 237 -0.07 9.55 7.03
C GLY A 237 0.04 10.92 7.72
N ASN A 238 -0.89 11.81 7.41
CA ASN A 238 -0.99 13.08 8.14
C ASN A 238 -2.27 13.07 8.96
N ARG A 239 -2.18 13.53 10.19
CA ARG A 239 -3.35 13.77 11.03
C ARG A 239 -4.07 15.05 10.58
N GLY A 240 -5.35 15.12 10.82
CA GLY A 240 -6.19 16.28 10.57
C GLY A 240 -7.39 16.27 11.50
N GLU A 241 -7.84 17.46 11.90
CA GLU A 241 -8.87 17.62 12.92
C GLU A 241 -10.29 17.73 12.36
N GLY A 242 -10.40 17.97 11.05
CA GLY A 242 -11.68 18.38 10.46
C GLY A 242 -12.46 17.28 9.74
N GLU A 243 -11.83 16.18 9.35
CA GLU A 243 -12.47 15.23 8.41
C GLU A 243 -12.22 13.77 8.81
N ILE A 244 -13.25 12.95 8.65
CA ILE A 244 -13.11 11.49 8.70
C ILE A 244 -12.49 11.05 7.37
N ARG A 245 -11.48 10.18 7.43
CA ARG A 245 -10.95 9.52 6.24
C ARG A 245 -11.34 8.06 6.19
N GLU A 246 -11.98 7.68 5.12
CA GLU A 246 -12.36 6.31 4.85
C GLU A 246 -11.56 5.78 3.65
N THR A 247 -10.94 4.64 3.82
CA THR A 247 -10.11 4.03 2.79
C THR A 247 -10.27 2.52 2.72
N LEU A 248 -10.13 1.99 1.50
CA LEU A 248 -9.78 0.59 1.26
C LEU A 248 -8.35 0.57 0.75
N THR A 249 -7.46 -0.09 1.48
CA THR A 249 -6.07 -0.27 1.05
C THR A 249 -5.82 -1.73 0.70
N LEU A 250 -5.44 -1.96 -0.54
CA LEU A 250 -5.12 -3.26 -1.12
C LEU A 250 -3.60 -3.33 -1.30
N CYS A 251 -2.99 -4.45 -0.92
CA CYS A 251 -1.57 -4.67 -1.12
C CYS A 251 -1.34 -5.85 -2.05
N TYR A 252 -0.45 -5.67 -3.01
CA TYR A 252 -0.06 -6.69 -3.98
C TYR A 252 1.43 -6.96 -3.88
N VAL A 253 1.81 -8.21 -4.05
CA VAL A 253 3.21 -8.65 -4.05
C VAL A 253 3.44 -9.67 -5.17
N SER A 254 4.61 -9.62 -5.78
CA SER A 254 5.02 -10.58 -6.80
C SER A 254 5.97 -11.64 -6.27
N TRP A 255 6.44 -11.48 -5.06
CA TRP A 255 7.42 -12.34 -4.41
C TRP A 255 7.49 -12.02 -2.94
N ARG A 256 7.69 -12.97 -2.04
CA ARG A 256 7.72 -12.87 -0.58
C ARG A 256 6.77 -11.82 0.03
N HIS A 257 6.71 -11.75 1.35
CA HIS A 257 5.79 -10.91 2.10
C HIS A 257 4.30 -11.24 1.88
N PHE A 258 4.03 -12.43 1.32
CA PHE A 258 2.67 -12.94 1.30
C PHE A 258 2.15 -13.06 2.73
N LYS A 259 1.12 -12.31 3.02
CA LYS A 259 0.40 -12.41 4.30
C LYS A 259 -0.74 -13.41 4.16
N LYS A 260 -1.25 -13.85 5.30
CA LYS A 260 -2.49 -14.64 5.34
C LYS A 260 -3.64 -13.75 4.90
N VAL A 261 -4.36 -14.20 3.90
CA VAL A 261 -5.59 -13.55 3.42
C VAL A 261 -6.72 -14.55 3.61
N ARG A 262 -7.69 -14.19 4.43
CA ARG A 262 -8.88 -15.00 4.67
C ARG A 262 -9.90 -14.72 3.59
N VAL A 263 -10.40 -15.76 2.96
CA VAL A 263 -11.35 -15.69 1.84
C VAL A 263 -12.38 -16.79 1.92
N LYS A 264 -13.59 -16.51 1.50
CA LYS A 264 -14.62 -17.54 1.36
C LYS A 264 -14.43 -18.31 0.05
N ARG A 265 -14.43 -19.63 0.12
CA ARG A 265 -14.22 -20.49 -1.04
C ARG A 265 -15.18 -20.16 -2.18
N LYS A 266 -16.46 -20.01 -1.89
CA LYS A 266 -17.50 -19.68 -2.87
C LYS A 266 -17.22 -18.39 -3.63
N ASP A 267 -16.64 -17.38 -2.97
CA ASP A 267 -16.37 -16.08 -3.57
C ASP A 267 -15.20 -16.20 -4.58
N ILE A 268 -14.17 -16.99 -4.25
CA ILE A 268 -13.03 -17.23 -5.14
C ILE A 268 -13.42 -18.12 -6.33
N GLU A 269 -14.21 -19.17 -6.10
CA GLU A 269 -14.67 -20.09 -7.16
C GLU A 269 -15.58 -19.38 -8.18
N ALA A 270 -16.31 -18.35 -7.76
CA ALA A 270 -17.14 -17.53 -8.64
C ALA A 270 -16.34 -16.57 -9.53
N LEU A 271 -15.04 -16.33 -9.24
CA LEU A 271 -14.21 -15.41 -10.02
C LEU A 271 -13.88 -15.99 -11.41
N PRO A 272 -13.74 -15.12 -12.43
CA PRO A 272 -13.15 -15.50 -13.71
C PRO A 272 -11.76 -16.13 -13.51
N PRO A 273 -11.34 -17.11 -14.33
CA PRO A 273 -10.09 -17.85 -14.13
C PRO A 273 -8.85 -16.96 -13.94
N GLN A 274 -8.75 -15.89 -14.70
CA GLN A 274 -7.62 -14.96 -14.66
C GLN A 274 -7.56 -14.21 -13.31
N LYS A 275 -8.69 -13.73 -12.79
CA LYS A 275 -8.78 -13.08 -11.47
C LYS A 275 -8.54 -14.07 -10.32
N ARG A 276 -9.05 -15.28 -10.48
CA ARG A 276 -8.79 -16.38 -9.54
C ARG A 276 -7.30 -16.64 -9.40
N GLN A 277 -6.54 -16.69 -10.52
CA GLN A 277 -5.09 -16.85 -10.48
C GLN A 277 -4.37 -15.76 -9.69
N VAL A 278 -4.84 -14.51 -9.71
CA VAL A 278 -4.27 -13.43 -8.88
C VAL A 278 -4.45 -13.72 -7.39
N MET A 279 -5.58 -14.27 -7.00
CA MET A 279 -5.83 -14.65 -5.60
C MET A 279 -5.01 -15.89 -5.21
N GLU A 280 -5.07 -16.95 -6.00
CA GLU A 280 -4.45 -18.25 -5.73
C GLU A 280 -2.92 -18.23 -5.82
N PHE A 281 -2.33 -17.21 -6.43
CA PHE A 281 -0.87 -17.02 -6.41
C PHE A 281 -0.34 -16.69 -5.02
N ASN A 282 -1.20 -16.29 -4.08
CA ASN A 282 -0.83 -16.14 -2.67
C ASN A 282 -0.80 -17.52 -1.99
N PRO A 283 0.39 -18.05 -1.62
CA PRO A 283 0.50 -19.37 -0.99
C PRO A 283 -0.08 -19.40 0.44
N ASN A 284 -0.43 -18.26 0.99
CA ASN A 284 -0.95 -18.09 2.35
C ASN A 284 -2.47 -17.75 2.37
N LEU A 285 -3.19 -18.13 1.31
CA LEU A 285 -4.66 -18.06 1.35
C LEU A 285 -5.20 -18.97 2.46
N VAL A 286 -6.12 -18.44 3.23
CA VAL A 286 -6.84 -19.15 4.28
C VAL A 286 -8.31 -19.23 3.87
N TRP A 287 -8.74 -20.42 3.54
CA TRP A 287 -10.13 -20.68 3.19
C TRP A 287 -10.99 -20.64 4.44
N VAL A 288 -12.08 -19.91 4.38
CA VAL A 288 -13.13 -19.90 5.39
C VAL A 288 -14.43 -20.31 4.71
N ASP A 289 -15.16 -21.20 5.32
CA ASP A 289 -16.42 -21.75 4.80
C ASP A 289 -17.61 -20.82 5.09
#